data_84494e0d099f871a6a7b9ba29baad4ca
#
_entry.id   84494e0d099f871a6a7b9ba29baad4ca
#
_cell.length_a   1.000
_cell.length_b   1.000
_cell.length_c   1.000
_cell.angle_alpha   90.00
_cell.angle_beta   90.00
_cell.angle_gamma   90.00
#
_symmetry.space_group_name_H-M   'P 1'
#
loop_
_entity.id
_entity.type
_entity.pdbx_description
1 polymer ?
#
loop_
_entity_poly.entity_id
_entity_poly.type
_entity_poly.pdbx_seq_one_letter_code
_entity_poly.pdbx_strand_id
1 'polypeptide(L)'
;IKECNTIFNTQNMILDVILSDKKSICDMNNIYFLVDINFLECNFIEMPDICSIFSNIIDNAIEACIKIKDTSIQKKIKLRGTVINRLFVIKCENTKINEVVLKNNKVITSKKDSFLHGIGISSVKSSVEKYNGNVEIYSDKNKFTITIYIPLTRN
;
A
#
# COMPACT_ATOMS: atom_id res chain seq x y z
N ILE A 1 -4.93 9.83 -28.15
CA ILE A 1 -4.79 9.50 -26.72
C ILE A 1 -4.71 7.98 -26.65
N LYS A 2 -3.49 7.44 -26.48
CA LYS A 2 -3.33 6.01 -26.18
C LYS A 2 -3.74 5.80 -24.73
N GLU A 3 -4.94 5.30 -24.49
CA GLU A 3 -5.28 4.63 -23.26
C GLU A 3 -4.36 3.41 -23.15
N CYS A 4 -3.31 3.54 -22.36
CA CYS A 4 -2.47 2.41 -21.99
C CYS A 4 -3.25 1.62 -20.95
N ASN A 5 -4.20 0.80 -21.39
CA ASN A 5 -4.90 -0.15 -20.52
C ASN A 5 -3.87 -1.17 -20.00
N THR A 6 -3.24 -0.83 -18.90
CA THR A 6 -2.42 -1.81 -18.19
C THR A 6 -3.37 -2.84 -17.59
N ILE A 7 -3.37 -4.03 -18.18
CA ILE A 7 -4.16 -5.15 -17.69
C ILE A 7 -3.36 -5.84 -16.59
N PHE A 8 -3.87 -5.80 -15.35
CA PHE A 8 -3.34 -6.60 -14.26
C PHE A 8 -3.93 -8.01 -14.32
N ASN A 9 -3.13 -8.98 -13.99
CA ASN A 9 -3.54 -10.38 -13.89
C ASN A 9 -2.97 -10.99 -12.60
N THR A 10 -3.58 -10.66 -11.48
CA THR A 10 -3.18 -11.15 -10.16
C THR A 10 -3.79 -12.51 -9.82
N GLN A 11 -4.63 -13.07 -10.66
CA GLN A 11 -5.49 -14.25 -10.43
C GLN A 11 -6.67 -13.93 -9.48
N ASN A 12 -7.01 -12.66 -9.30
CA ASN A 12 -8.19 -12.20 -8.60
C ASN A 12 -8.80 -10.98 -9.31
N MET A 13 -10.00 -11.13 -9.84
CA MET A 13 -10.66 -10.10 -10.65
C MET A 13 -10.91 -8.80 -9.86
N ILE A 14 -11.27 -8.90 -8.59
CA ILE A 14 -11.55 -7.72 -7.74
C ILE A 14 -10.26 -6.92 -7.54
N LEU A 15 -9.17 -7.61 -7.23
CA LEU A 15 -7.86 -6.97 -7.08
C LEU A 15 -7.40 -6.31 -8.39
N ASP A 16 -7.61 -6.96 -9.52
CA ASP A 16 -7.26 -6.41 -10.84
C ASP A 16 -8.00 -5.10 -11.13
N VAL A 17 -9.28 -5.02 -10.76
CA VAL A 17 -10.08 -3.78 -10.89
C VAL A 17 -9.55 -2.68 -9.98
N ILE A 18 -9.28 -2.99 -8.71
CA ILE A 18 -8.70 -2.04 -7.76
C ILE A 18 -7.37 -1.49 -8.29
N LEU A 19 -6.48 -2.37 -8.73
CA LEU A 19 -5.17 -1.98 -9.24
C LEU A 19 -5.26 -1.10 -10.49
N SER A 20 -6.19 -1.39 -11.40
CA SER A 20 -6.42 -0.58 -12.60
C SER A 20 -6.90 0.83 -12.27
N ASP A 21 -7.82 0.96 -11.31
CA ASP A 21 -8.27 2.26 -10.81
C ASP A 21 -7.12 3.05 -10.17
N LYS A 22 -6.37 2.44 -9.28
CA LYS A 22 -5.23 3.09 -8.61
C LYS A 22 -4.10 3.45 -9.59
N LYS A 23 -3.86 2.62 -10.60
CA LYS A 23 -2.91 2.92 -11.67
C LYS A 23 -3.28 4.20 -12.41
N SER A 24 -4.56 4.39 -12.74
CA SER A 24 -5.04 5.60 -13.39
C SER A 24 -4.78 6.85 -12.53
N ILE A 25 -5.03 6.77 -11.23
CA ILE A 25 -4.75 7.87 -10.30
C ILE A 25 -3.25 8.16 -10.22
N CYS A 26 -2.42 7.12 -10.16
CA CYS A 26 -0.97 7.25 -10.16
C CYS A 26 -0.46 7.95 -11.42
N ASP A 27 -0.96 7.58 -12.58
CA ASP A 27 -0.56 8.17 -13.87
C ASP A 27 -0.91 9.66 -13.94
N MET A 28 -2.10 10.04 -13.47
CA MET A 28 -2.51 11.45 -13.40
C MET A 28 -1.64 12.30 -12.46
N ASN A 29 -0.98 11.68 -11.50
CA ASN A 29 -0.14 12.36 -10.49
C ASN A 29 1.36 12.14 -10.72
N ASN A 30 1.77 11.59 -11.85
CA ASN A 30 3.16 11.25 -12.18
C ASN A 30 3.82 10.37 -11.12
N ILE A 31 3.08 9.39 -10.61
CA ILE A 31 3.56 8.40 -9.65
C ILE A 31 3.89 7.11 -10.41
N TYR A 32 5.10 6.64 -10.27
CA TYR A 32 5.53 5.36 -10.84
C TYR A 32 5.01 4.20 -9.99
N PHE A 33 4.02 3.48 -10.50
CA PHE A 33 3.33 2.41 -9.79
C PHE A 33 3.76 1.03 -10.32
N LEU A 34 4.52 0.30 -9.52
CA LEU A 34 4.99 -1.06 -9.81
C LEU A 34 4.17 -2.07 -9.02
N VAL A 35 3.63 -3.04 -9.71
CA VAL A 35 2.83 -4.12 -9.11
C VAL A 35 3.38 -5.47 -9.52
N ASP A 36 3.62 -6.33 -8.53
CA ASP A 36 4.02 -7.72 -8.70
C ASP A 36 3.32 -8.56 -7.63
N ILE A 37 2.13 -9.09 -7.96
CA ILE A 37 1.29 -9.88 -7.07
C ILE A 37 0.77 -11.11 -7.78
N ASN A 38 0.92 -12.27 -7.11
CA ASN A 38 0.20 -13.48 -7.45
C ASN A 38 -0.75 -13.84 -6.30
N PHE A 39 -2.05 -13.79 -6.57
CA PHE A 39 -3.10 -14.00 -5.57
C PHE A 39 -3.73 -15.39 -5.63
N LEU A 40 -3.20 -16.29 -6.46
CA LEU A 40 -3.79 -17.59 -6.75
C LEU A 40 -4.08 -18.44 -5.49
N GLU A 41 -3.16 -18.44 -4.53
CA GLU A 41 -3.30 -19.20 -3.28
C GLU A 41 -4.08 -18.48 -2.19
N CYS A 42 -4.59 -17.28 -2.46
CA CYS A 42 -5.18 -16.38 -1.47
C CYS A 42 -6.70 -16.18 -1.68
N ASN A 43 -7.34 -17.02 -2.48
CA ASN A 43 -8.78 -16.90 -2.77
C ASN A 43 -9.69 -17.17 -1.56
N PHE A 44 -9.14 -17.56 -0.42
CA PHE A 44 -9.85 -17.66 0.84
C PHE A 44 -10.10 -16.27 1.49
N ILE A 45 -9.42 -15.22 1.05
CA ILE A 45 -9.64 -13.87 1.54
C ILE A 45 -10.91 -13.32 0.89
N GLU A 46 -11.86 -12.92 1.70
CA GLU A 46 -13.15 -12.42 1.21
C GLU A 46 -13.03 -11.08 0.51
N MET A 47 -13.91 -10.85 -0.47
CA MET A 47 -13.91 -9.64 -1.29
C MET A 47 -13.90 -8.33 -0.47
N PRO A 48 -14.72 -8.15 0.59
CA PRO A 48 -14.67 -6.92 1.38
C PRO A 48 -13.31 -6.67 2.03
N ASP A 49 -12.62 -7.73 2.42
CA ASP A 49 -11.30 -7.62 3.04
C ASP A 49 -10.22 -7.33 2.00
N ILE A 50 -10.32 -7.90 0.79
CA ILE A 50 -9.46 -7.53 -0.34
C ILE A 50 -9.61 -6.03 -0.63
N CYS A 51 -10.82 -5.52 -0.73
CA CYS A 51 -11.09 -4.11 -0.94
C CYS A 51 -10.51 -3.25 0.19
N SER A 52 -10.76 -3.62 1.44
CA SER A 52 -10.28 -2.89 2.61
C SER A 52 -8.76 -2.85 2.67
N ILE A 53 -8.09 -3.97 2.48
CA ILE A 53 -6.64 -4.06 2.57
C ILE A 53 -5.99 -3.25 1.44
N PHE A 54 -6.27 -3.61 0.19
CA PHE A 54 -5.52 -3.06 -0.94
C PHE A 54 -5.87 -1.60 -1.23
N SER A 55 -7.13 -1.20 -1.15
CA SER A 55 -7.50 0.20 -1.36
C SER A 55 -6.85 1.11 -0.32
N ASN A 56 -6.88 0.73 0.96
CA ASN A 56 -6.33 1.57 2.02
C ASN A 56 -4.80 1.68 1.96
N ILE A 57 -4.08 0.59 1.73
CA ILE A 57 -2.60 0.67 1.66
C ILE A 57 -2.14 1.47 0.43
N ILE A 58 -2.82 1.33 -0.70
CA ILE A 58 -2.46 2.06 -1.92
C ILE A 58 -2.87 3.54 -1.81
N ASP A 59 -4.04 3.86 -1.27
CA ASP A 59 -4.49 5.24 -1.07
C ASP A 59 -3.54 6.00 -0.14
N ASN A 60 -3.10 5.39 0.96
CA ASN A 60 -2.09 5.98 1.84
C ASN A 60 -0.78 6.26 1.10
N ALA A 61 -0.34 5.34 0.25
CA ALA A 61 0.85 5.51 -0.55
C ALA A 61 0.72 6.66 -1.57
N ILE A 62 -0.42 6.75 -2.25
CA ILE A 62 -0.74 7.81 -3.21
C ILE A 62 -0.77 9.17 -2.51
N GLU A 63 -1.45 9.29 -1.38
CA GLU A 63 -1.53 10.53 -0.60
C GLU A 63 -0.14 11.02 -0.18
N ALA A 64 0.72 10.11 0.27
CA ALA A 64 2.09 10.46 0.63
C ALA A 64 2.89 10.96 -0.57
N CYS A 65 2.75 10.34 -1.73
CA CYS A 65 3.40 10.77 -2.96
C CYS A 65 2.89 12.12 -3.47
N ILE A 66 1.59 12.39 -3.38
CA ILE A 66 0.98 13.66 -3.82
C ILE A 66 1.50 14.84 -2.99
N LYS A 67 1.84 14.64 -1.73
CA LYS A 67 2.43 15.68 -0.87
C LYS A 67 3.82 16.12 -1.30
N ILE A 68 4.51 15.33 -2.11
CA ILE A 68 5.84 15.67 -2.63
C ILE A 68 5.70 16.71 -3.74
N LYS A 69 6.15 17.94 -3.49
CA LYS A 69 6.11 19.05 -4.45
C LYS A 69 7.42 19.25 -5.20
N ASP A 70 8.52 18.71 -4.67
CA ASP A 70 9.83 18.73 -5.31
C ASP A 70 9.84 17.81 -6.53
N THR A 71 9.96 18.38 -7.72
CA THR A 71 9.95 17.66 -8.99
C THR A 71 11.22 16.85 -9.24
N SER A 72 12.28 17.07 -8.46
CA SER A 72 13.52 16.29 -8.52
C SER A 72 13.38 14.93 -7.82
N ILE A 73 12.37 14.76 -6.97
CA ILE A 73 12.11 13.53 -6.24
C ILE A 73 11.17 12.64 -7.06
N GLN A 74 11.64 11.44 -7.38
CA GLN A 74 10.79 10.45 -8.05
C GLN A 74 9.72 9.90 -7.09
N LYS A 75 8.46 10.12 -7.45
CA LYS A 75 7.32 9.52 -6.78
C LYS A 75 7.17 8.07 -7.22
N LYS A 76 7.25 7.15 -6.29
CA LYS A 76 7.22 5.73 -6.59
C LYS A 76 6.45 4.94 -5.55
N ILE A 77 5.63 4.02 -6.02
CA ILE A 77 4.92 3.03 -5.22
C ILE A 77 5.27 1.65 -5.75
N LYS A 78 5.70 0.75 -4.87
CA LYS A 78 5.91 -0.66 -5.17
C LYS A 78 4.98 -1.51 -4.34
N LEU A 79 4.19 -2.32 -5.00
CA LEU A 79 3.28 -3.26 -4.38
C LEU A 79 3.66 -4.69 -4.79
N ARG A 80 4.02 -5.51 -3.83
CA ARG A 80 4.37 -6.91 -4.03
C ARG A 80 3.52 -7.81 -3.17
N GLY A 81 3.18 -8.98 -3.70
CA GLY A 81 2.48 -10.03 -2.96
C GLY A 81 2.98 -11.39 -3.40
N THR A 82 3.57 -12.14 -2.47
CA THR A 82 4.14 -13.46 -2.74
C THR A 82 3.97 -14.39 -1.55
N VAL A 83 4.00 -15.69 -1.81
CA VAL A 83 3.96 -16.71 -0.77
C VAL A 83 5.38 -17.05 -0.34
N ILE A 84 5.66 -16.92 0.96
CA ILE A 84 6.91 -17.29 1.59
C ILE A 84 6.61 -18.13 2.83
N ASN A 85 7.11 -19.37 2.88
CA ASN A 85 6.96 -20.26 4.05
C ASN A 85 5.50 -20.36 4.55
N ARG A 86 4.55 -20.55 3.63
CA ARG A 86 3.11 -20.64 3.91
C ARG A 86 2.48 -19.35 4.46
N LEU A 87 3.15 -18.23 4.31
CA LEU A 87 2.61 -16.91 4.54
C LEU A 87 2.43 -16.20 3.21
N PHE A 88 1.30 -15.60 2.98
CA PHE A 88 1.13 -14.61 1.94
C PHE A 88 1.64 -13.28 2.48
N VAL A 89 2.70 -12.77 1.88
CA VAL A 89 3.35 -11.53 2.29
C VAL A 89 3.03 -10.45 1.28
N ILE A 90 2.31 -9.43 1.72
CA ILE A 90 2.01 -8.22 0.93
C ILE A 90 2.92 -7.11 1.43
N LYS A 91 3.66 -6.48 0.52
CA LYS A 91 4.53 -5.36 0.85
C LYS A 91 4.21 -4.17 -0.05
N CYS A 92 3.85 -3.04 0.55
CA CYS A 92 3.65 -1.78 -0.14
C CYS A 92 4.67 -0.76 0.36
N GLU A 93 5.50 -0.27 -0.55
CA GLU A 93 6.51 0.76 -0.28
C GLU A 93 6.21 2.01 -1.08
N ASN A 94 6.31 3.18 -0.48
CA ASN A 94 6.17 4.43 -1.20
C ASN A 94 7.22 5.46 -0.81
N THR A 95 7.54 6.32 -1.77
CA THR A 95 8.32 7.53 -1.54
C THR A 95 7.50 8.49 -0.69
N LYS A 96 8.15 9.14 0.26
CA LYS A 96 7.58 10.22 1.06
C LYS A 96 8.63 11.27 1.36
N ILE A 97 8.19 12.41 1.86
CA ILE A 97 9.03 13.41 2.49
C ILE A 97 8.63 13.52 3.97
N ASN A 98 9.63 13.72 4.83
CA ASN A 98 9.34 14.11 6.19
C ASN A 98 9.01 15.60 6.20
N GLU A 99 7.80 15.94 6.61
CA GLU A 99 7.51 17.30 7.03
C GLU A 99 8.17 17.53 8.39
N VAL A 100 9.23 18.34 8.38
CA VAL A 100 9.84 18.79 9.63
C VAL A 100 8.98 19.92 10.17
N VAL A 101 8.14 19.63 11.15
CA VAL A 101 7.41 20.67 11.89
C VAL A 101 8.29 21.18 13.00
N LEU A 102 8.73 22.43 12.90
CA LEU A 102 9.41 23.13 13.99
C LEU A 102 8.36 23.65 14.98
N LYS A 103 8.33 23.09 16.17
CA LYS A 103 7.54 23.61 17.29
C LYS A 103 8.51 23.99 18.40
N ASN A 104 8.54 25.29 18.75
CA ASN A 104 9.44 25.85 19.78
C ASN A 104 10.92 25.55 19.54
N ASN A 105 11.41 25.69 18.28
CA ASN A 105 12.78 25.42 17.86
C ASN A 105 13.26 23.98 18.10
N LYS A 106 12.38 23.06 18.40
CA LYS A 106 12.67 21.61 18.44
C LYS A 106 12.10 20.97 17.20
N VAL A 107 12.93 20.14 16.56
CA VAL A 107 12.50 19.29 15.44
C VAL A 107 11.56 18.23 16.00
N ILE A 108 10.27 18.45 15.81
CA ILE A 108 9.28 17.37 15.99
C ILE A 108 9.19 16.68 14.65
N THR A 109 9.81 15.52 14.54
CA THR A 109 9.47 14.61 13.45
C THR A 109 7.98 14.31 13.63
N SER A 110 7.19 14.63 12.63
CA SER A 110 5.75 14.31 12.60
C SER A 110 5.58 12.82 12.48
N LYS A 111 5.96 12.21 13.51
CA LYS A 111 6.40 10.88 13.57
C LYS A 111 5.38 9.86 13.58
N LYS A 112 4.30 10.06 13.92
CA LYS A 112 3.37 9.00 14.25
C LYS A 112 2.02 9.21 13.65
N ASP A 113 1.81 10.31 13.03
CA ASP A 113 0.59 10.83 13.49
C ASP A 113 -0.52 10.78 12.50
N SER A 114 -0.36 11.08 11.28
CA SER A 114 -1.47 11.02 10.33
C SER A 114 -1.65 9.64 9.71
N PHE A 115 -0.57 8.89 9.53
CA PHE A 115 -0.66 7.56 8.92
C PHE A 115 -1.04 6.45 9.90
N LEU A 116 -0.53 6.52 11.13
CA LEU A 116 -0.77 5.47 12.13
C LEU A 116 -2.15 5.59 12.79
N HIS A 117 -2.77 6.74 12.74
CA HIS A 117 -4.08 7.03 13.33
C HIS A 117 -5.20 7.18 12.30
N GLY A 118 -4.90 7.05 10.99
CA GLY A 118 -5.92 7.08 9.95
C GLY A 118 -6.85 5.88 10.03
N ILE A 119 -8.13 6.10 9.72
CA ILE A 119 -9.16 5.06 9.62
C ILE A 119 -8.71 3.92 8.70
N GLY A 120 -7.94 4.24 7.64
CA GLY A 120 -7.45 3.27 6.68
C GLY A 120 -6.56 2.19 7.28
N ILE A 121 -5.58 2.55 8.12
CA ILE A 121 -4.67 1.56 8.73
C ILE A 121 -5.38 0.68 9.76
N SER A 122 -6.29 1.25 10.56
CA SER A 122 -7.09 0.46 11.49
C SER A 122 -8.01 -0.54 10.77
N SER A 123 -8.58 -0.14 9.64
CA SER A 123 -9.38 -1.02 8.78
C SER A 123 -8.54 -2.16 8.20
N VAL A 124 -7.32 -1.87 7.75
CA VAL A 124 -6.37 -2.89 7.28
C VAL A 124 -6.08 -3.90 8.37
N LYS A 125 -5.73 -3.44 9.57
CA LYS A 125 -5.45 -4.32 10.71
C LYS A 125 -6.64 -5.22 11.05
N SER A 126 -7.84 -4.65 11.12
CA SER A 126 -9.06 -5.42 11.41
C SER A 126 -9.33 -6.49 10.35
N SER A 127 -9.14 -6.18 9.08
CA SER A 127 -9.32 -7.15 7.99
C SER A 127 -8.28 -8.26 8.04
N VAL A 128 -7.01 -7.92 8.32
CA VAL A 128 -5.90 -8.88 8.38
C VAL A 128 -6.03 -9.82 9.57
N GLU A 129 -6.45 -9.30 10.72
CA GLU A 129 -6.66 -10.09 11.95
C GLU A 129 -7.70 -11.19 11.79
N LYS A 130 -8.71 -11.03 10.93
CA LYS A 130 -9.70 -12.08 10.63
C LYS A 130 -9.06 -13.37 10.09
N TYR A 131 -7.89 -13.25 9.46
CA TYR A 131 -7.13 -14.35 8.86
C TYR A 131 -5.92 -14.75 9.69
N ASN A 132 -5.88 -14.37 10.98
CA ASN A 132 -4.74 -14.58 11.87
C ASN A 132 -3.44 -13.96 11.34
N GLY A 133 -3.57 -12.89 10.58
CA GLY A 133 -2.45 -12.16 10.00
C GLY A 133 -1.90 -11.08 10.91
N ASN A 134 -0.80 -10.48 10.48
CA ASN A 134 -0.13 -9.40 11.17
C ASN A 134 0.26 -8.27 10.20
N VAL A 135 0.37 -7.07 10.74
CA VAL A 135 0.75 -5.86 9.99
C VAL A 135 1.95 -5.20 10.65
N GLU A 136 3.00 -4.98 9.88
CA GLU A 136 4.20 -4.26 10.31
C GLU A 136 4.37 -2.98 9.50
N ILE A 137 4.80 -1.91 10.15
CA ILE A 137 5.02 -0.62 9.54
C ILE A 137 6.44 -0.18 9.83
N TYR A 138 7.15 0.21 8.77
CA TYR A 138 8.45 0.83 8.83
C TYR A 138 8.43 2.17 8.12
N SER A 139 9.07 3.17 8.71
CA SER A 139 9.15 4.51 8.12
C SER A 139 10.51 5.14 8.41
N ASP A 140 11.18 5.61 7.38
CA ASP A 140 12.37 6.46 7.46
C ASP A 140 12.09 7.85 6.85
N LYS A 141 13.14 8.63 6.57
CA LYS A 141 13.00 9.99 6.02
C LYS A 141 12.34 10.02 4.64
N ASN A 142 12.60 9.03 3.82
CA ASN A 142 12.29 9.04 2.38
C ASN A 142 11.31 7.96 1.96
N LYS A 143 11.04 7.00 2.83
CA LYS A 143 10.24 5.81 2.50
C LYS A 143 9.31 5.43 3.65
N PHE A 144 8.11 5.01 3.26
CA PHE A 144 7.15 4.34 4.13
C PHE A 144 6.92 2.93 3.58
N THR A 145 6.89 1.95 4.46
CA THR A 145 6.65 0.56 4.10
C THR A 145 5.63 -0.05 5.04
N ILE A 146 4.60 -0.66 4.47
CA ILE A 146 3.67 -1.52 5.19
C ILE A 146 3.85 -2.96 4.69
N THR A 147 4.01 -3.90 5.61
CA THR A 147 4.13 -5.33 5.32
C THR A 147 3.03 -6.08 6.04
N ILE A 148 2.29 -6.89 5.31
CA ILE A 148 1.17 -7.68 5.81
C ILE A 148 1.53 -9.15 5.63
N TYR A 149 1.32 -9.95 6.67
CA TYR A 149 1.54 -11.39 6.68
C TYR A 149 0.22 -12.09 6.93
N ILE A 150 -0.23 -12.94 6.03
CA ILE A 150 -1.46 -13.71 6.16
C ILE A 150 -1.11 -15.20 6.02
N PRO A 151 -1.34 -16.03 7.06
CA PRO A 151 -1.14 -17.45 6.95
C PRO A 151 -2.03 -18.08 5.88
N LEU A 152 -1.47 -18.95 5.05
CA LEU A 152 -2.28 -19.74 4.13
C LEU A 152 -3.10 -20.74 4.93
N THR A 153 -4.39 -20.85 4.60
CA THR A 153 -5.25 -21.86 5.21
C THR A 153 -4.75 -23.25 4.85
N ARG A 154 -4.69 -24.16 5.83
CA ARG A 154 -4.48 -25.58 5.55
C ARG A 154 -5.77 -26.12 4.94
N ASN A 155 -5.66 -26.65 3.74
CA ASN A 155 -6.65 -27.58 3.20
C ASN A 155 -6.49 -28.94 3.87
#